data_4d29dcd4e4402d0a34f8310523645c13
#
_entry.id   4d29dcd4e4402d0a34f8310523645c13
#
_cell.length_a   1.000
_cell.length_b   1.000
_cell.length_c   1.000
_cell.angle_alpha   90.00
_cell.angle_beta   90.00
_cell.angle_gamma   90.00
#
_symmetry.space_group_name_H-M   'P 1'
#
loop_
_entity.id
_entity.type
_entity.pdbx_description
1 polymer ?
#
loop_
_entity_poly.entity_id
_entity_poly.type
_entity_poly.pdbx_seq_one_letter_code
_entity_poly.pdbx_strand_id
1 'polypeptide(L)'
;MGIRQRQVICLLLLLCIAGAPMTGLATAQQPDIVQEHWYHSYLTLTTDVQSWEDDYPDIVNVVSAGTTLHGRQQWVVQISDWSMDSKADGTAKEMVYIDGGHHGNEHLGTELAFLTAEFYIEGWAAGDDEAVAVLQNTELHIMILLNADGNDLDSRWNMNQVDLNRNYDHHWTEEETASGDGPFSEP
;
A
#
# COMPACT_ATOMS: atom_id res chain seq x y z
N MET A 1 41.46 -5.37 -18.53
CA MET A 1 42.59 -6.00 -17.82
C MET A 1 42.57 -5.50 -16.37
N GLY A 2 42.29 -6.34 -15.37
CA GLY A 2 42.52 -6.10 -13.95
C GLY A 2 41.27 -5.88 -13.06
N ILE A 3 40.54 -6.96 -12.79
CA ILE A 3 39.53 -7.05 -11.71
C ILE A 3 40.30 -7.13 -10.37
N ARG A 4 40.10 -6.19 -9.47
CA ARG A 4 40.61 -6.27 -8.09
C ARG A 4 39.54 -6.89 -7.19
N GLN A 5 39.70 -8.17 -6.85
CA GLN A 5 39.01 -8.80 -5.73
C GLN A 5 39.44 -8.16 -4.42
N ARG A 6 38.49 -7.67 -3.64
CA ARG A 6 38.69 -7.31 -2.23
C ARG A 6 38.27 -8.51 -1.38
N GLN A 7 39.26 -9.16 -0.80
CA GLN A 7 39.10 -10.17 0.24
C GLN A 7 38.72 -9.46 1.54
N VAL A 8 37.57 -9.84 2.13
CA VAL A 8 37.19 -9.46 3.49
C VAL A 8 37.72 -10.53 4.42
N ILE A 9 38.69 -10.17 5.26
CA ILE A 9 39.23 -11.02 6.32
C ILE A 9 38.31 -10.87 7.52
N CYS A 10 37.58 -11.95 7.84
CA CYS A 10 36.78 -12.05 9.07
C CYS A 10 37.69 -12.53 10.20
N LEU A 11 37.97 -11.64 11.17
CA LEU A 11 38.75 -11.96 12.38
C LEU A 11 37.81 -12.49 13.44
N LEU A 12 37.83 -13.80 13.69
CA LEU A 12 37.14 -14.46 14.80
C LEU A 12 37.90 -14.23 16.11
N LEU A 13 37.37 -13.42 17.00
CA LEU A 13 37.78 -13.32 18.38
C LEU A 13 36.95 -14.29 19.23
N LEU A 14 37.54 -15.41 19.61
CA LEU A 14 37.02 -16.31 20.63
C LEU A 14 37.25 -15.69 22.01
N LEU A 15 36.18 -15.22 22.68
CA LEU A 15 36.22 -14.95 24.11
C LEU A 15 35.46 -16.11 24.82
N CYS A 16 36.23 -16.96 25.50
CA CYS A 16 35.69 -17.91 26.48
C CYS A 16 35.30 -17.15 27.74
N ILE A 17 34.00 -17.03 28.03
CA ILE A 17 33.49 -16.67 29.37
C ILE A 17 32.71 -17.85 29.92
N ALA A 18 33.17 -18.34 31.06
CA ALA A 18 32.60 -19.46 31.78
C ALA A 18 31.24 -19.12 32.43
N GLY A 19 30.30 -19.98 32.23
CA GLY A 19 29.24 -20.46 33.12
C GLY A 19 28.41 -19.49 33.94
N ALA A 20 27.17 -19.20 33.42
CA ALA A 20 25.98 -19.08 34.24
C ALA A 20 24.80 -19.71 33.50
N PRO A 21 23.90 -20.47 34.12
CA PRO A 21 22.74 -21.02 33.42
C PRO A 21 21.78 -19.89 33.09
N MET A 22 21.73 -19.51 31.83
CA MET A 22 20.65 -18.64 31.33
C MET A 22 19.35 -19.43 31.34
N THR A 23 18.51 -19.16 32.34
CA THR A 23 17.10 -19.53 32.30
C THR A 23 16.50 -18.97 31.03
N GLY A 24 15.97 -19.85 30.19
CA GLY A 24 15.48 -19.54 28.87
C GLY A 24 14.44 -18.42 28.92
N LEU A 25 14.77 -17.30 28.33
CA LEU A 25 13.79 -16.43 27.70
C LEU A 25 13.21 -17.25 26.54
N ALA A 26 11.97 -17.72 26.73
CA ALA A 26 11.19 -18.21 25.60
C ALA A 26 11.14 -17.05 24.62
N THR A 27 11.91 -17.15 23.55
CA THR A 27 11.67 -16.33 22.35
C THR A 27 10.24 -16.66 21.95
N ALA A 28 9.36 -15.68 22.11
CA ALA A 28 8.05 -15.76 21.48
C ALA A 28 8.36 -15.98 19.98
N GLN A 29 8.16 -17.22 19.54
CA GLN A 29 8.23 -17.57 18.15
C GLN A 29 7.09 -16.79 17.54
N GLN A 30 7.42 -15.75 16.77
CA GLN A 30 6.43 -15.15 15.89
C GLN A 30 5.79 -16.31 15.12
N PRO A 31 4.48 -16.41 15.09
CA PRO A 31 3.85 -17.40 14.24
C PRO A 31 4.45 -17.19 12.86
N ASP A 32 4.99 -18.26 12.27
CA ASP A 32 5.28 -18.32 10.86
C ASP A 32 3.92 -18.08 10.18
N ILE A 33 3.64 -16.81 9.92
CA ILE A 33 2.65 -16.46 8.93
C ILE A 33 3.30 -16.93 7.63
N VAL A 34 2.96 -18.14 7.23
CA VAL A 34 3.11 -18.58 5.85
C VAL A 34 2.12 -17.71 5.09
N GLN A 35 2.46 -16.44 4.91
CA GLN A 35 1.86 -15.63 3.90
C GLN A 35 2.23 -16.34 2.61
N GLU A 36 1.23 -16.93 1.99
CA GLU A 36 1.37 -17.35 0.62
C GLU A 36 1.85 -16.12 -0.12
N HIS A 37 3.01 -16.19 -0.74
CA HIS A 37 3.81 -15.08 -1.27
C HIS A 37 3.18 -14.37 -2.50
N TRP A 38 1.86 -14.34 -2.57
CA TRP A 38 1.10 -13.83 -3.71
C TRP A 38 0.52 -12.44 -3.46
N TYR A 39 0.36 -12.02 -2.18
CA TYR A 39 -0.27 -10.77 -1.82
C TYR A 39 0.61 -9.94 -0.91
N HIS A 40 0.55 -8.63 -1.06
CA HIS A 40 1.24 -7.70 -0.17
C HIS A 40 0.63 -7.75 1.24
N SER A 41 1.50 -7.74 2.26
CA SER A 41 1.10 -7.33 3.60
C SER A 41 0.99 -5.82 3.66
N TYR A 42 0.29 -5.27 4.66
CA TYR A 42 0.28 -3.83 4.89
C TYR A 42 1.69 -3.23 4.97
N LEU A 43 2.64 -3.93 5.59
CA LEU A 43 4.03 -3.45 5.73
C LEU A 43 4.76 -3.42 4.38
N THR A 44 4.70 -4.49 3.60
CA THR A 44 5.36 -4.53 2.28
C THR A 44 4.74 -3.50 1.35
N LEU A 45 3.41 -3.43 1.29
CA LEU A 45 2.68 -2.43 0.51
C LEU A 45 3.09 -1.00 0.89
N THR A 46 3.16 -0.68 2.20
CA THR A 46 3.57 0.65 2.66
C THR A 46 5.00 0.97 2.24
N THR A 47 5.91 -0.01 2.33
CA THR A 47 7.32 0.17 1.93
C THR A 47 7.42 0.48 0.45
N ASP A 48 6.74 -0.30 -0.39
CA ASP A 48 6.80 -0.14 -1.83
C ASP A 48 6.16 1.17 -2.28
N VAL A 49 4.98 1.51 -1.73
CA VAL A 49 4.29 2.77 -2.01
C VAL A 49 5.14 3.99 -1.66
N GLN A 50 5.80 3.99 -0.50
CA GLN A 50 6.68 5.09 -0.10
C GLN A 50 7.95 5.16 -0.96
N SER A 51 8.48 4.02 -1.42
CA SER A 51 9.63 4.03 -2.32
C SER A 51 9.32 4.67 -3.67
N TRP A 52 8.09 4.56 -4.16
CA TRP A 52 7.70 5.19 -5.44
C TRP A 52 7.80 6.72 -5.41
N GLU A 53 7.46 7.35 -4.27
CA GLU A 53 7.61 8.81 -4.14
C GLU A 53 9.08 9.23 -4.18
N ASP A 54 9.97 8.45 -3.54
CA ASP A 54 11.40 8.70 -3.55
C ASP A 54 12.04 8.43 -4.92
N ASP A 55 11.61 7.37 -5.61
CA ASP A 55 12.18 6.94 -6.89
C ASP A 55 11.64 7.72 -8.09
N TYR A 56 10.39 8.21 -8.01
CA TYR A 56 9.67 8.88 -9.11
C TYR A 56 9.05 10.23 -8.70
N PRO A 57 9.80 11.15 -8.08
CA PRO A 57 9.24 12.38 -7.50
C PRO A 57 8.59 13.33 -8.52
N ASP A 58 8.91 13.18 -9.80
CA ASP A 58 8.36 14.01 -10.86
C ASP A 58 6.92 13.61 -11.25
N ILE A 59 6.49 12.40 -10.91
CA ILE A 59 5.17 11.89 -11.26
C ILE A 59 4.39 11.29 -10.10
N VAL A 60 5.03 10.94 -9.00
CA VAL A 60 4.39 10.31 -7.84
C VAL A 60 4.38 11.25 -6.64
N ASN A 61 3.23 11.32 -5.97
CA ASN A 61 3.08 11.94 -4.67
C ASN A 61 2.25 10.99 -3.78
N VAL A 62 2.70 10.71 -2.58
CA VAL A 62 2.03 9.79 -1.65
C VAL A 62 1.46 10.56 -0.47
N VAL A 63 0.15 10.50 -0.32
CA VAL A 63 -0.55 11.18 0.77
C VAL A 63 -1.31 10.18 1.63
N SER A 64 -1.52 10.51 2.90
CA SER A 64 -2.43 9.77 3.76
C SER A 64 -3.81 10.40 3.72
N ALA A 65 -4.84 9.60 3.39
CA ALA A 65 -6.23 10.02 3.51
C ALA A 65 -6.72 9.98 4.97
N GLY A 66 -6.01 9.26 5.84
CA GLY A 66 -6.34 9.11 7.24
C GLY A 66 -5.65 7.91 7.87
N THR A 67 -6.12 7.53 9.05
CA THR A 67 -5.63 6.36 9.77
C THR A 67 -6.79 5.48 10.20
N THR A 68 -6.59 4.17 10.10
CA THR A 68 -7.53 3.20 10.64
C THR A 68 -7.54 3.20 12.18
N LEU A 69 -8.46 2.46 12.79
CA LEU A 69 -8.54 2.32 14.25
C LEU A 69 -7.27 1.76 14.89
N HIS A 70 -6.54 0.90 14.20
CA HIS A 70 -5.25 0.38 14.65
C HIS A 70 -4.05 1.25 14.25
N GLY A 71 -4.31 2.46 13.73
CA GLY A 71 -3.27 3.44 13.41
C GLY A 71 -2.52 3.18 12.09
N ARG A 72 -3.06 2.34 11.20
CA ARG A 72 -2.51 2.12 9.86
C ARG A 72 -2.89 3.29 8.96
N GLN A 73 -1.91 3.84 8.25
CA GLN A 73 -2.16 4.90 7.28
C GLN A 73 -2.93 4.35 6.07
N GLN A 74 -3.89 5.10 5.58
CA GLN A 74 -4.59 4.83 4.33
C GLN A 74 -3.91 5.62 3.22
N TRP A 75 -3.00 4.96 2.51
CA TRP A 75 -2.18 5.59 1.49
C TRP A 75 -2.94 5.80 0.19
N VAL A 76 -2.88 7.02 -0.34
CA VAL A 76 -3.30 7.35 -1.69
C VAL A 76 -2.07 7.71 -2.51
N VAL A 77 -1.84 6.96 -3.55
CA VAL A 77 -0.80 7.23 -4.55
C VAL A 77 -1.40 8.13 -5.62
N GLN A 78 -0.88 9.32 -5.74
CA GLN A 78 -1.27 10.28 -6.77
C GLN A 78 -0.22 10.23 -7.88
N ILE A 79 -0.65 9.96 -9.11
CA ILE A 79 0.23 9.76 -10.25
C ILE A 79 -0.22 10.67 -11.40
N SER A 80 0.69 11.51 -11.88
CA SER A 80 0.45 12.41 -13.01
C SER A 80 1.78 12.96 -13.52
N ASP A 81 1.84 13.51 -14.71
CA ASP A 81 2.94 14.38 -15.12
C ASP A 81 2.77 15.76 -14.46
N TRP A 82 3.39 15.93 -13.28
CA TRP A 82 3.28 17.17 -12.49
C TRP A 82 4.03 18.36 -13.12
N SER A 83 4.77 18.15 -14.19
CA SER A 83 5.37 19.26 -14.97
C SER A 83 4.34 20.02 -15.78
N MET A 84 3.13 19.47 -15.93
CA MET A 84 2.02 20.03 -16.68
C MET A 84 0.82 20.29 -15.77
N ASP A 85 0.43 21.55 -15.58
CA ASP A 85 -0.76 21.95 -14.81
C ASP A 85 -2.08 21.68 -15.55
N SER A 86 -2.02 21.42 -16.84
CA SER A 86 -3.17 21.21 -17.72
C SER A 86 -2.79 20.34 -18.92
N LYS A 87 -3.81 19.82 -19.61
CA LYS A 87 -3.63 19.10 -20.88
C LYS A 87 -3.06 20.01 -21.96
N ALA A 88 -2.54 19.43 -23.05
CA ALA A 88 -1.93 20.16 -24.15
C ALA A 88 -2.88 21.18 -24.84
N ASP A 89 -4.21 20.96 -24.74
CA ASP A 89 -5.24 21.89 -25.25
C ASP A 89 -5.61 23.01 -24.25
N GLY A 90 -4.96 23.04 -23.09
CA GLY A 90 -5.19 24.02 -22.03
C GLY A 90 -6.40 23.71 -21.12
N THR A 91 -7.07 22.58 -21.30
CA THR A 91 -8.13 22.14 -20.38
C THR A 91 -7.54 21.44 -19.15
N ALA A 92 -8.29 21.41 -18.05
CA ALA A 92 -7.87 20.70 -16.84
C ALA A 92 -7.70 19.20 -17.11
N LYS A 93 -6.73 18.57 -16.42
CA LYS A 93 -6.61 17.12 -16.44
C LYS A 93 -7.85 16.46 -15.83
N GLU A 94 -8.17 15.28 -16.31
CA GLU A 94 -9.23 14.47 -15.71
C GLU A 94 -8.72 13.85 -14.40
N MET A 95 -9.53 13.92 -13.34
CA MET A 95 -9.22 13.22 -12.09
C MET A 95 -9.91 11.86 -12.09
N VAL A 96 -9.13 10.80 -11.88
CA VAL A 96 -9.63 9.42 -11.76
C VAL A 96 -9.27 8.92 -10.38
N TYR A 97 -10.28 8.48 -9.62
CA TYR A 97 -10.11 7.81 -8.34
C TYR A 97 -10.32 6.31 -8.49
N ILE A 98 -9.40 5.54 -7.95
CA ILE A 98 -9.45 4.07 -7.90
C ILE A 98 -9.21 3.68 -6.45
N ASP A 99 -9.98 2.73 -5.94
CA ASP A 99 -9.73 2.13 -4.63
C ASP A 99 -9.74 0.61 -4.68
N GLY A 100 -8.93 0.02 -3.81
CA GLY A 100 -8.85 -1.41 -3.57
C GLY A 100 -9.11 -1.76 -2.12
N GLY A 101 -9.46 -3.02 -1.86
CA GLY A 101 -9.52 -3.54 -0.50
C GLY A 101 -10.62 -2.96 0.39
N HIS A 102 -11.83 -2.67 -0.12
CA HIS A 102 -12.99 -2.35 0.70
C HIS A 102 -13.29 -3.48 1.70
N HIS A 103 -13.27 -4.72 1.22
CA HIS A 103 -13.34 -5.88 2.08
C HIS A 103 -11.93 -6.41 2.30
N GLY A 104 -11.51 -6.51 3.55
CA GLY A 104 -10.13 -6.83 3.87
C GLY A 104 -9.68 -8.22 3.40
N ASN A 105 -10.59 -9.18 3.32
CA ASN A 105 -10.32 -10.53 2.84
C ASN A 105 -10.35 -10.70 1.30
N GLU A 106 -10.62 -9.63 0.56
CA GLU A 106 -10.62 -9.64 -0.90
C GLU A 106 -9.28 -9.11 -1.44
N HIS A 107 -8.18 -9.81 -1.12
CA HIS A 107 -6.80 -9.38 -1.39
C HIS A 107 -6.55 -9.02 -2.86
N LEU A 108 -7.21 -9.69 -3.81
CA LEU A 108 -7.05 -9.40 -5.23
C LEU A 108 -7.41 -7.96 -5.59
N GLY A 109 -8.38 -7.34 -4.90
CA GLY A 109 -8.74 -5.94 -5.12
C GLY A 109 -7.60 -4.98 -4.76
N THR A 110 -6.91 -5.27 -3.66
CA THR A 110 -5.70 -4.54 -3.23
C THR A 110 -4.58 -4.69 -4.25
N GLU A 111 -4.29 -5.93 -4.68
CA GLU A 111 -3.24 -6.20 -5.66
C GLU A 111 -3.51 -5.54 -7.02
N LEU A 112 -4.75 -5.54 -7.48
CA LEU A 112 -5.10 -4.88 -8.74
C LEU A 112 -4.92 -3.35 -8.66
N ALA A 113 -5.25 -2.73 -7.52
CA ALA A 113 -5.00 -1.32 -7.31
C ALA A 113 -3.49 -1.02 -7.27
N PHE A 114 -2.71 -1.86 -6.58
CA PHE A 114 -1.26 -1.77 -6.53
C PHE A 114 -0.64 -1.90 -7.93
N LEU A 115 -0.96 -2.97 -8.66
CA LEU A 115 -0.46 -3.22 -10.00
C LEU A 115 -0.88 -2.15 -11.01
N THR A 116 -2.02 -1.50 -10.79
CA THR A 116 -2.45 -0.37 -11.62
C THR A 116 -1.52 0.83 -11.40
N ALA A 117 -1.15 1.14 -10.16
CA ALA A 117 -0.19 2.20 -9.87
C ALA A 117 1.17 1.88 -10.47
N GLU A 118 1.69 0.68 -10.20
CA GLU A 118 2.98 0.20 -10.71
C GLU A 118 3.03 0.27 -12.25
N PHE A 119 1.98 -0.19 -12.94
CA PHE A 119 1.91 -0.16 -14.40
C PHE A 119 2.13 1.25 -14.98
N TYR A 120 1.48 2.27 -14.43
CA TYR A 120 1.64 3.63 -14.94
C TYR A 120 2.98 4.25 -14.54
N ILE A 121 3.51 3.94 -13.36
CA ILE A 121 4.82 4.42 -12.90
C ILE A 121 5.94 3.81 -13.76
N GLU A 122 5.95 2.49 -13.92
CA GLU A 122 6.96 1.81 -14.74
C GLU A 122 6.83 2.13 -16.22
N GLY A 123 5.60 2.22 -16.73
CA GLY A 123 5.33 2.61 -18.10
C GLY A 123 5.86 4.03 -18.40
N TRP A 124 5.64 4.99 -17.50
CA TRP A 124 6.23 6.31 -17.62
C TRP A 124 7.76 6.26 -17.65
N ALA A 125 8.37 5.53 -16.72
CA ALA A 125 9.82 5.38 -16.64
C ALA A 125 10.43 4.71 -17.89
N ALA A 126 9.68 3.81 -18.52
CA ALA A 126 10.05 3.16 -19.78
C ALA A 126 9.80 4.02 -21.03
N GLY A 127 9.07 5.14 -20.88
CA GLY A 127 8.65 5.97 -22.02
C GLY A 127 7.57 5.30 -22.87
N ASP A 128 6.71 4.48 -22.24
CA ASP A 128 5.57 3.86 -22.92
C ASP A 128 4.55 4.92 -23.37
N ASP A 129 4.19 4.92 -24.64
CA ASP A 129 3.35 5.96 -25.24
C ASP A 129 1.95 6.03 -24.57
N GLU A 130 1.39 4.92 -24.13
CA GLU A 130 0.07 4.87 -23.48
C GLU A 130 0.15 5.43 -22.05
N ALA A 131 1.10 5.00 -21.26
CA ALA A 131 1.30 5.49 -19.90
C ALA A 131 1.59 6.99 -19.89
N VAL A 132 2.49 7.45 -20.77
CA VAL A 132 2.81 8.88 -20.93
C VAL A 132 1.57 9.68 -21.31
N ALA A 133 0.81 9.22 -22.31
CA ALA A 133 -0.41 9.92 -22.75
C ALA A 133 -1.46 9.99 -21.63
N VAL A 134 -1.63 8.94 -20.82
CA VAL A 134 -2.56 8.94 -19.68
C VAL A 134 -2.10 9.96 -18.65
N LEU A 135 -0.84 9.93 -18.21
CA LEU A 135 -0.37 10.81 -17.12
C LEU A 135 -0.26 12.29 -17.54
N GLN A 136 -0.12 12.58 -18.83
CA GLN A 136 -0.18 13.95 -19.33
C GLN A 136 -1.60 14.52 -19.37
N ASN A 137 -2.62 13.67 -19.37
CA ASN A 137 -4.02 14.09 -19.46
C ASN A 137 -4.84 13.81 -18.21
N THR A 138 -4.31 13.07 -17.25
CA THR A 138 -5.05 12.53 -16.12
C THR A 138 -4.23 12.64 -14.83
N GLU A 139 -4.93 12.88 -13.74
CA GLU A 139 -4.44 12.70 -12.37
C GLU A 139 -5.08 11.42 -11.82
N LEU A 140 -4.27 10.39 -11.62
CA LEU A 140 -4.70 9.14 -11.00
C LEU A 140 -4.53 9.25 -9.49
N HIS A 141 -5.59 9.01 -8.73
CA HIS A 141 -5.60 8.97 -7.28
C HIS A 141 -5.98 7.54 -6.86
N ILE A 142 -5.02 6.76 -6.43
CA ILE A 142 -5.20 5.32 -6.18
C ILE A 142 -5.05 5.05 -4.68
N MET A 143 -6.17 4.79 -4.00
CA MET A 143 -6.17 4.25 -2.64
C MET A 143 -6.00 2.72 -2.72
N ILE A 144 -4.79 2.25 -2.47
CA ILE A 144 -4.45 0.85 -2.73
C ILE A 144 -5.15 -0.10 -1.76
N LEU A 145 -5.29 0.29 -0.49
CA LEU A 145 -5.89 -0.54 0.56
C LEU A 145 -6.75 0.30 1.51
N LEU A 146 -8.05 0.33 1.25
CA LEU A 146 -9.00 1.12 2.03
C LEU A 146 -9.20 0.53 3.44
N ASN A 147 -9.41 -0.77 3.55
CA ASN A 147 -9.64 -1.48 4.82
C ASN A 147 -8.38 -2.22 5.29
N ALA A 148 -7.36 -1.46 5.69
CA ALA A 148 -6.07 -2.03 6.07
C ALA A 148 -6.14 -2.90 7.34
N ASP A 149 -7.01 -2.58 8.29
CA ASP A 149 -7.19 -3.40 9.50
C ASP A 149 -7.92 -4.71 9.19
N GLY A 150 -8.97 -4.65 8.36
CA GLY A 150 -9.67 -5.86 7.92
C GLY A 150 -8.76 -6.77 7.08
N ASN A 151 -7.90 -6.20 6.25
CA ASN A 151 -6.93 -6.96 5.45
C ASN A 151 -5.94 -7.73 6.33
N ASP A 152 -5.40 -7.10 7.36
CA ASP A 152 -4.48 -7.74 8.30
C ASP A 152 -5.12 -8.91 9.09
N LEU A 153 -6.44 -8.87 9.26
CA LEU A 153 -7.23 -9.90 9.96
C LEU A 153 -7.93 -10.89 9.02
N ASP A 154 -7.70 -10.79 7.72
CA ASP A 154 -8.42 -11.56 6.69
C ASP A 154 -9.96 -11.46 6.89
N SER A 155 -10.42 -10.26 7.23
CA SER A 155 -11.82 -9.96 7.55
C SER A 155 -12.48 -9.14 6.46
N ARG A 156 -13.73 -9.45 6.16
CA ARG A 156 -14.56 -8.63 5.27
C ARG A 156 -14.79 -7.22 5.82
N TRP A 157 -15.06 -7.15 7.12
CA TRP A 157 -15.45 -5.93 7.82
C TRP A 157 -14.23 -5.16 8.37
N ASN A 158 -14.44 -3.89 8.69
CA ASN A 158 -13.46 -3.13 9.48
C ASN A 158 -13.46 -3.59 10.95
N MET A 159 -12.67 -2.93 11.80
CA MET A 159 -12.56 -3.28 13.23
C MET A 159 -13.84 -3.07 14.03
N ASN A 160 -14.74 -2.19 13.58
CA ASN A 160 -16.05 -1.97 14.22
C ASN A 160 -17.14 -2.89 13.65
N GLN A 161 -16.78 -3.89 12.86
CA GLN A 161 -17.70 -4.82 12.22
C GLN A 161 -18.64 -4.16 11.20
N VAL A 162 -18.19 -3.06 10.58
CA VAL A 162 -18.91 -2.38 9.52
C VAL A 162 -18.46 -2.91 8.16
N ASP A 163 -19.41 -3.22 7.29
CA ASP A 163 -19.18 -3.47 5.88
C ASP A 163 -19.02 -2.12 5.17
N LEU A 164 -17.78 -1.72 4.91
CA LEU A 164 -17.46 -0.42 4.32
C LEU A 164 -18.13 -0.21 2.96
N ASN A 165 -18.33 -1.29 2.19
CA ASN A 165 -19.01 -1.25 0.90
C ASN A 165 -20.56 -1.25 1.03
N ARG A 166 -21.09 -1.14 2.23
CA ARG A 166 -22.50 -0.92 2.54
C ARG A 166 -22.71 0.37 3.33
N ASN A 167 -21.65 1.16 3.57
CA ASN A 167 -21.69 2.34 4.43
C ASN A 167 -21.67 3.67 3.66
N TYR A 168 -21.80 3.66 2.33
CA TYR A 168 -21.98 4.84 1.51
C TYR A 168 -23.44 5.34 1.57
N ASP A 169 -23.64 6.66 1.47
CA ASP A 169 -24.95 7.31 1.62
C ASP A 169 -25.96 6.93 0.49
N HIS A 170 -25.46 6.55 -0.69
CA HIS A 170 -26.33 6.25 -1.82
C HIS A 170 -27.12 4.96 -1.61
N HIS A 171 -28.44 5.07 -1.51
CA HIS A 171 -29.36 3.96 -1.21
C HIS A 171 -29.04 3.20 0.09
N TRP A 172 -28.41 3.87 1.04
CA TRP A 172 -28.08 3.26 2.33
C TRP A 172 -29.36 2.80 3.06
N THR A 173 -29.33 1.59 3.61
CA THR A 173 -30.37 1.05 4.48
C THR A 173 -29.74 0.40 5.69
N GLU A 174 -30.34 0.55 6.86
CA GLU A 174 -29.87 -0.03 8.11
C GLU A 174 -29.72 -1.56 8.04
N GLU A 175 -30.52 -2.22 7.20
CA GLU A 175 -30.49 -3.68 7.03
C GLU A 175 -29.24 -4.20 6.32
N GLU A 176 -28.53 -3.35 5.57
CA GLU A 176 -27.36 -3.73 4.78
C GLU A 176 -26.04 -3.48 5.50
N THR A 177 -26.04 -2.71 6.60
CA THR A 177 -24.86 -2.44 7.40
C THR A 177 -24.84 -3.27 8.68
N ALA A 178 -23.67 -3.71 9.09
CA ALA A 178 -23.56 -4.51 10.33
C ALA A 178 -23.76 -3.67 11.59
N SER A 179 -23.49 -2.37 11.58
CA SER A 179 -23.51 -1.52 12.78
C SER A 179 -24.75 -0.66 12.94
N GLY A 180 -25.50 -0.38 11.90
CA GLY A 180 -26.76 0.39 11.98
C GLY A 180 -26.62 1.87 12.37
N ASP A 181 -25.42 2.43 12.43
CA ASP A 181 -25.18 3.80 12.93
C ASP A 181 -25.37 4.92 11.89
N GLY A 182 -25.75 4.57 10.68
CA GLY A 182 -25.95 5.50 9.56
C GLY A 182 -24.82 5.48 8.53
N PRO A 183 -25.05 6.08 7.35
CA PRO A 183 -24.05 6.12 6.30
C PRO A 183 -22.85 6.97 6.75
N PHE A 184 -21.66 6.57 6.32
CA PHE A 184 -20.38 7.20 6.70
C PHE A 184 -20.15 7.32 8.21
N SER A 185 -20.77 6.41 9.00
CA SER A 185 -20.57 6.37 10.46
C SER A 185 -19.16 5.94 10.86
N GLU A 186 -18.44 5.30 9.94
CA GLU A 186 -17.09 4.79 10.15
C GLU A 186 -16.12 5.37 9.13
N PRO A 187 -14.93 5.74 9.58
CA PRO A 187 -13.86 6.19 8.69
C PRO A 187 -13.21 5.03 7.92
#